data_dc38e24f178b6a639f10226324a98e26
#
_entry.id   dc38e24f178b6a639f10226324a98e26
#
_cell.length_a   1.000
_cell.length_b   1.000
_cell.length_c   1.000
_cell.angle_alpha   90.00
_cell.angle_beta   90.00
_cell.angle_gamma   90.00
#
_symmetry.space_group_name_H-M   'P 1'
#
loop_
_entity.id
_entity.type
_entity.pdbx_description
1 polymer ?
#
loop_
_entity_poly.entity_id
_entity_poly.type
_entity_poly.pdbx_seq_one_letter_code
_entity_poly.pdbx_strand_id
1 'polypeptide(L)'
;MSQYLETRLFLSLPTFSILSAMRYFITLSYDGTNYHGWQVQPNADSVQARLNDALTKLLPVPTECVGAGRTDTGVHASMMVVHFDTDQTIDTDQMAFRLNRILPQDIAIKEVRQVDAHLHARFDAKRRTYHYFVYRHKNPYLRHYAARLTFAPDYELMNRAAKLLLETDDFTSFSKVNNDQKTNICQVTQARWTQVKDDHWRFEITANRFLRNMVRAIVGTLLEVGRGRMTLEEFKAVIAAQNRCSAGESVPGNALFLVDIQY
;
A
#
# COMPACT_ATOMS: atom_id res chain seq x y z
N MET A 1 -11.44 30.30 -76.65
CA MET A 1 -10.97 29.00 -76.04
C MET A 1 -9.95 29.29 -75.00
N SER A 2 -10.39 29.37 -73.77
CA SER A 2 -9.49 29.62 -72.62
C SER A 2 -9.53 28.42 -71.71
N GLN A 3 -8.34 27.76 -71.56
CA GLN A 3 -8.16 26.63 -70.62
C GLN A 3 -7.82 27.17 -69.24
N TYR A 4 -8.69 26.90 -68.26
CA TYR A 4 -8.41 27.10 -66.86
C TYR A 4 -7.63 25.92 -66.33
N LEU A 5 -6.40 26.17 -65.89
CA LEU A 5 -5.57 25.23 -65.10
C LEU A 5 -5.98 25.34 -63.62
N GLU A 6 -6.69 24.33 -63.10
CA GLU A 6 -6.92 24.15 -61.67
C GLU A 6 -5.66 23.61 -61.01
N THR A 7 -4.96 24.43 -60.25
CA THR A 7 -3.86 24.04 -59.37
C THR A 7 -4.45 23.53 -58.04
N ARG A 8 -4.56 22.20 -57.86
CA ARG A 8 -4.89 21.58 -56.57
C ARG A 8 -3.70 21.70 -55.63
N LEU A 9 -3.83 22.61 -54.65
CA LEU A 9 -2.95 22.59 -53.46
C LEU A 9 -3.30 21.38 -52.59
N PHE A 10 -2.44 20.38 -52.59
CA PHE A 10 -2.45 19.34 -51.53
C PHE A 10 -1.90 19.95 -50.23
N LEU A 11 -2.80 20.41 -49.35
CA LEU A 11 -2.47 20.67 -47.95
C LEU A 11 -2.22 19.32 -47.29
N SER A 12 -0.94 18.97 -47.08
CA SER A 12 -0.57 17.87 -46.23
C SER A 12 -0.93 18.23 -44.79
N LEU A 13 -1.98 17.61 -44.26
CA LEU A 13 -2.28 17.66 -42.85
C LEU A 13 -1.11 17.09 -42.07
N PRO A 14 -0.64 17.74 -41.00
CA PRO A 14 0.40 17.16 -40.17
C PRO A 14 -0.12 15.84 -39.60
N THR A 15 0.56 14.75 -39.90
CA THR A 15 0.38 13.47 -39.22
C THR A 15 0.72 13.72 -37.74
N PHE A 16 -0.29 13.93 -36.92
CA PHE A 16 -0.11 13.81 -35.48
C PHE A 16 0.29 12.37 -35.22
N SER A 17 1.60 12.17 -35.01
CA SER A 17 2.11 10.96 -34.39
C SER A 17 1.39 10.87 -33.04
N ILE A 18 0.53 9.87 -32.88
CA ILE A 18 -0.01 9.51 -31.57
C ILE A 18 1.20 8.98 -30.80
N LEU A 19 1.89 9.88 -30.09
CA LEU A 19 2.91 9.49 -29.12
C LEU A 19 2.17 8.64 -28.09
N SER A 20 2.44 7.34 -28.10
CA SER A 20 1.89 6.43 -27.10
C SER A 20 2.41 6.88 -25.74
N ALA A 21 1.51 7.14 -24.80
CA ALA A 21 1.88 7.54 -23.46
C ALA A 21 2.90 6.57 -22.86
N MET A 22 4.00 7.11 -22.36
CA MET A 22 5.03 6.34 -21.67
C MET A 22 4.63 6.19 -20.22
N ARG A 23 4.81 4.99 -19.68
CA ARG A 23 4.52 4.69 -18.27
C ARG A 23 5.80 4.72 -17.44
N TYR A 24 5.69 5.36 -16.28
CA TYR A 24 6.76 5.42 -15.29
C TYR A 24 6.30 4.85 -13.96
N PHE A 25 7.16 4.08 -13.32
CA PHE A 25 7.00 3.68 -11.93
C PHE A 25 7.81 4.63 -11.03
N ILE A 26 7.20 5.00 -9.91
CA ILE A 26 7.86 5.66 -8.79
C ILE A 26 7.85 4.71 -7.62
N THR A 27 9.02 4.46 -7.04
CA THR A 27 9.17 3.81 -5.73
C THR A 27 9.37 4.90 -4.69
N LEU A 28 8.52 4.92 -3.65
CA LEU A 28 8.57 5.92 -2.60
C LEU A 28 8.38 5.31 -1.21
N SER A 29 8.77 6.06 -0.19
CA SER A 29 8.46 5.79 1.21
C SER A 29 7.75 6.99 1.84
N TYR A 30 6.93 6.75 2.87
CA TYR A 30 6.28 7.82 3.61
C TYR A 30 5.98 7.45 5.07
N ASP A 31 6.03 8.47 5.92
CA ASP A 31 5.45 8.46 7.25
C ASP A 31 3.98 8.85 7.14
N GLY A 32 3.08 7.92 7.46
CA GLY A 32 1.63 8.12 7.34
C GLY A 32 1.00 8.90 8.48
N THR A 33 1.75 9.34 9.50
CA THR A 33 1.24 9.94 10.74
C THR A 33 0.29 11.11 10.47
N ASN A 34 0.63 11.97 9.51
CA ASN A 34 -0.13 13.19 9.19
C ASN A 34 -1.17 13.00 8.09
N TYR A 35 -1.35 11.77 7.57
CA TYR A 35 -2.20 11.50 6.42
C TYR A 35 -3.40 10.61 6.76
N HIS A 36 -4.51 10.87 6.08
CA HIS A 36 -5.70 10.01 6.13
C HIS A 36 -5.56 8.78 5.21
N GLY A 37 -4.34 8.26 5.10
CA GLY A 37 -3.95 7.13 4.28
C GLY A 37 -3.43 7.52 2.90
N TRP A 38 -3.31 6.53 2.04
CA TRP A 38 -2.78 6.71 0.68
C TRP A 38 -3.73 7.47 -0.24
N GLN A 39 -4.98 7.01 -0.35
CA GLN A 39 -5.94 7.40 -1.38
C GLN A 39 -6.45 8.84 -1.24
N VAL A 40 -6.50 9.59 -2.35
CA VAL A 40 -7.21 10.87 -2.42
C VAL A 40 -8.67 10.70 -1.97
N GLN A 41 -9.13 11.59 -1.10
CA GLN A 41 -10.50 11.65 -0.60
C GLN A 41 -10.91 13.11 -0.39
N PRO A 42 -12.23 13.40 -0.50
CA PRO A 42 -12.73 14.74 -0.19
C PRO A 42 -12.39 15.12 1.26
N ASN A 43 -11.96 16.36 1.46
CA ASN A 43 -11.76 16.97 2.79
C ASN A 43 -10.71 16.30 3.71
N ALA A 44 -9.78 15.52 3.14
CA ALA A 44 -8.72 14.90 3.93
C ALA A 44 -7.39 14.87 3.16
N ASP A 45 -6.30 15.22 3.83
CA ASP A 45 -4.96 15.13 3.25
C ASP A 45 -4.52 13.67 3.08
N SER A 46 -3.88 13.36 1.95
CA SER A 46 -3.44 12.01 1.63
C SER A 46 -2.10 12.04 0.88
N VAL A 47 -1.34 10.95 1.00
CA VAL A 47 -0.03 10.84 0.33
C VAL A 47 -0.17 10.96 -1.19
N GLN A 48 -1.20 10.35 -1.77
CA GLN A 48 -1.48 10.42 -3.21
C GLN A 48 -1.78 11.85 -3.67
N ALA A 49 -2.54 12.63 -2.90
CA ALA A 49 -2.84 14.03 -3.25
C ALA A 49 -1.55 14.87 -3.31
N ARG A 50 -0.64 14.68 -2.34
CA ARG A 50 0.65 15.39 -2.32
C ARG A 50 1.53 14.99 -3.50
N LEU A 51 1.56 13.71 -3.86
CA LEU A 51 2.32 13.24 -5.02
C LEU A 51 1.73 13.75 -6.35
N ASN A 52 0.40 13.71 -6.50
CA ASN A 52 -0.28 14.24 -7.69
C ASN A 52 -0.02 15.75 -7.88
N ASP A 53 -0.09 16.53 -6.80
CA ASP A 53 0.24 17.95 -6.82
C ASP A 53 1.71 18.19 -7.24
N ALA A 54 2.65 17.40 -6.71
CA ALA A 54 4.05 17.49 -7.09
C ALA A 54 4.31 17.11 -8.55
N LEU A 55 3.68 16.04 -9.05
CA LEU A 55 3.75 15.63 -10.46
C LEU A 55 3.16 16.71 -11.38
N THR A 56 2.00 17.26 -11.05
CA THR A 56 1.34 18.32 -11.82
C THR A 56 2.17 19.61 -11.90
N LYS A 57 2.99 19.90 -10.89
CA LYS A 57 3.93 21.04 -10.92
C LYS A 57 5.15 20.82 -11.82
N LEU A 58 5.53 19.58 -12.04
CA LEU A 58 6.72 19.22 -12.83
C LEU A 58 6.41 18.82 -14.27
N LEU A 59 5.18 18.41 -14.54
CA LEU A 59 4.71 17.97 -15.86
C LEU A 59 3.80 19.04 -16.47
N PRO A 60 3.72 19.13 -17.82
CA PRO A 60 2.97 20.19 -18.50
C PRO A 60 1.44 20.04 -18.39
N VAL A 61 0.98 18.87 -17.99
CA VAL A 61 -0.45 18.56 -17.81
C VAL A 61 -0.72 18.00 -16.42
N PRO A 62 -1.91 18.21 -15.86
CA PRO A 62 -2.32 17.59 -14.61
C PRO A 62 -2.13 16.07 -14.68
N THR A 63 -1.39 15.52 -13.74
CA THR A 63 -1.01 14.10 -13.76
C THR A 63 -1.39 13.43 -12.44
N GLU A 64 -2.17 12.36 -12.55
CA GLU A 64 -2.54 11.52 -11.41
C GLU A 64 -1.75 10.22 -11.43
N CYS A 65 -1.36 9.76 -10.25
CA CYS A 65 -0.70 8.47 -10.08
C CYS A 65 -1.65 7.40 -9.54
N VAL A 66 -1.33 6.14 -9.83
CA VAL A 66 -2.07 4.96 -9.33
C VAL A 66 -1.14 4.11 -8.47
N GLY A 67 -1.49 3.97 -7.19
CA GLY A 67 -0.69 3.19 -6.23
C GLY A 67 -0.92 1.68 -6.31
N ALA A 68 0.08 0.90 -5.92
CA ALA A 68 0.04 -0.56 -5.83
C ALA A 68 -0.97 -1.10 -4.81
N GLY A 69 -1.41 -0.26 -3.89
CA GLY A 69 -2.43 -0.59 -2.89
C GLY A 69 -2.87 0.66 -2.13
N ARG A 70 -3.86 0.48 -1.26
CA ARG A 70 -4.33 1.51 -0.34
C ARG A 70 -3.79 1.21 1.05
N THR A 71 -3.36 2.24 1.76
CA THR A 71 -3.09 2.17 3.21
C THR A 71 -4.12 2.99 3.95
N ASP A 72 -4.48 2.56 5.16
CA ASP A 72 -5.40 3.28 6.03
C ASP A 72 -4.73 4.51 6.68
N THR A 73 -5.52 5.35 7.35
CA THR A 73 -5.05 6.49 8.15
C THR A 73 -3.94 6.09 9.11
N GLY A 74 -2.86 6.85 9.12
CA GLY A 74 -1.70 6.64 10.00
C GLY A 74 -0.80 5.46 9.64
N VAL A 75 -1.11 4.68 8.59
CA VAL A 75 -0.27 3.56 8.12
C VAL A 75 0.89 4.10 7.28
N HIS A 76 2.09 3.59 7.56
CA HIS A 76 3.32 3.98 6.86
C HIS A 76 3.62 3.06 5.68
N ALA A 77 4.54 3.50 4.83
CA ALA A 77 5.18 2.63 3.85
C ALA A 77 6.69 2.90 3.79
N SER A 78 7.49 1.87 3.96
CA SER A 78 8.91 1.93 3.60
C SER A 78 9.11 1.65 2.12
N MET A 79 8.11 1.05 1.45
CA MET A 79 8.08 0.83 0.01
C MET A 79 6.64 0.89 -0.50
N MET A 80 6.31 1.94 -1.24
CA MET A 80 5.11 2.03 -2.07
C MET A 80 5.56 2.19 -3.52
N VAL A 81 4.87 1.52 -4.44
CA VAL A 81 5.09 1.69 -5.88
C VAL A 81 3.84 2.30 -6.49
N VAL A 82 4.04 3.27 -7.37
CA VAL A 82 2.95 3.89 -8.13
C VAL A 82 3.33 3.98 -9.60
N HIS A 83 2.35 4.09 -10.48
CA HIS A 83 2.60 4.47 -11.86
C HIS A 83 1.88 5.76 -12.22
N PHE A 84 2.42 6.46 -13.19
CA PHE A 84 1.78 7.55 -13.92
C PHE A 84 2.16 7.47 -15.39
N ASP A 85 1.37 8.12 -16.22
CA ASP A 85 1.55 8.15 -17.68
C ASP A 85 1.83 9.58 -18.14
N THR A 86 2.71 9.72 -19.15
CA THR A 86 3.00 11.00 -19.80
C THR A 86 3.43 10.76 -21.25
N ASP A 87 3.24 11.73 -22.11
CA ASP A 87 3.74 11.75 -23.49
C ASP A 87 5.19 12.26 -23.60
N GLN A 88 5.77 12.71 -22.48
CA GLN A 88 7.13 13.25 -22.44
C GLN A 88 8.15 12.20 -21.99
N THR A 89 9.29 12.18 -22.68
CA THR A 89 10.48 11.47 -22.16
C THR A 89 11.02 12.21 -20.95
N ILE A 90 11.16 11.51 -19.83
CA ILE A 90 11.59 12.05 -18.55
C ILE A 90 13.02 11.59 -18.25
N ASP A 91 13.87 12.52 -17.84
CA ASP A 91 15.10 12.21 -17.10
C ASP A 91 14.68 11.74 -15.69
N THR A 92 14.79 10.43 -15.45
CA THR A 92 14.28 9.77 -14.25
C THR A 92 15.02 10.20 -12.98
N ASP A 93 16.31 10.41 -13.04
CA ASP A 93 17.12 10.85 -11.90
C ASP A 93 16.77 12.30 -11.52
N GLN A 94 16.65 13.17 -12.53
CA GLN A 94 16.26 14.55 -12.33
C GLN A 94 14.82 14.66 -11.83
N MET A 95 13.91 13.79 -12.29
CA MET A 95 12.55 13.75 -11.80
C MET A 95 12.50 13.33 -10.32
N ALA A 96 13.22 12.28 -9.93
CA ALA A 96 13.32 11.86 -8.54
C ALA A 96 13.88 12.96 -7.64
N PHE A 97 14.93 13.65 -8.08
CA PHE A 97 15.52 14.80 -7.37
C PHE A 97 14.51 15.94 -7.20
N ARG A 98 13.82 16.36 -8.26
CA ARG A 98 12.85 17.46 -8.22
C ARG A 98 11.64 17.14 -7.35
N LEU A 99 11.11 15.90 -7.43
CA LEU A 99 10.01 15.45 -6.57
C LEU A 99 10.41 15.54 -5.09
N ASN A 100 11.61 15.07 -4.72
CA ASN A 100 12.11 15.16 -3.34
C ASN A 100 12.32 16.60 -2.85
N ARG A 101 12.50 17.57 -3.76
CA ARG A 101 12.61 18.99 -3.42
C ARG A 101 11.26 19.67 -3.16
N ILE A 102 10.19 19.15 -3.76
CA ILE A 102 8.83 19.71 -3.68
C ILE A 102 8.00 19.04 -2.59
N LEU A 103 8.16 17.72 -2.45
CA LEU A 103 7.41 16.93 -1.48
C LEU A 103 7.80 17.28 -0.04
N PRO A 104 6.86 17.17 0.91
CA PRO A 104 7.16 17.35 2.32
C PRO A 104 8.13 16.26 2.83
N GLN A 105 8.79 16.52 3.96
CA GLN A 105 9.86 15.64 4.49
C GLN A 105 9.41 14.24 4.88
N ASP A 106 8.11 14.05 5.08
CA ASP A 106 7.50 12.76 5.41
C ASP A 106 7.16 11.90 4.18
N ILE A 107 7.49 12.35 2.95
CA ILE A 107 7.40 11.59 1.70
C ILE A 107 8.73 11.67 0.96
N ALA A 108 9.33 10.51 0.67
CA ALA A 108 10.61 10.44 -0.03
C ALA A 108 10.52 9.51 -1.26
N ILE A 109 10.93 10.03 -2.41
CA ILE A 109 11.08 9.27 -3.66
C ILE A 109 12.43 8.56 -3.65
N LYS A 110 12.41 7.25 -3.85
CA LYS A 110 13.61 6.41 -3.93
C LYS A 110 14.10 6.23 -5.35
N GLU A 111 13.15 6.05 -6.28
CA GLU A 111 13.45 5.76 -7.67
C GLU A 111 12.30 6.21 -8.57
N VAL A 112 12.61 6.70 -9.77
CA VAL A 112 11.70 6.82 -10.91
C VAL A 112 12.28 5.99 -12.04
N ARG A 113 11.48 5.16 -12.70
CA ARG A 113 11.96 4.36 -13.85
C ARG A 113 10.87 4.19 -14.89
N GLN A 114 11.25 4.21 -16.15
CA GLN A 114 10.34 3.88 -17.24
C GLN A 114 10.06 2.37 -17.23
N VAL A 115 8.82 2.00 -17.51
CA VAL A 115 8.37 0.61 -17.57
C VAL A 115 7.52 0.38 -18.83
N ASP A 116 7.21 -0.89 -19.10
CA ASP A 116 6.26 -1.23 -20.15
C ASP A 116 4.91 -0.52 -19.92
N ALA A 117 4.34 0.03 -21.00
CA ALA A 117 3.08 0.80 -20.92
C ALA A 117 1.87 -0.01 -20.41
N HIS A 118 1.94 -1.34 -20.51
CA HIS A 118 0.88 -2.22 -19.99
C HIS A 118 1.03 -2.57 -18.51
N LEU A 119 2.23 -2.34 -17.93
CA LEU A 119 2.50 -2.71 -16.54
C LEU A 119 1.72 -1.81 -15.56
N HIS A 120 0.88 -2.42 -14.73
CA HIS A 120 0.01 -1.70 -13.80
C HIS A 120 0.46 -1.90 -12.35
N ALA A 121 0.80 -0.82 -11.63
CA ALA A 121 1.34 -0.87 -10.27
C ALA A 121 0.50 -1.72 -9.30
N ARG A 122 -0.83 -1.74 -9.44
CA ARG A 122 -1.72 -2.48 -8.54
C ARG A 122 -1.98 -3.91 -8.99
N PHE A 123 -2.28 -4.11 -10.29
CA PHE A 123 -2.82 -5.38 -10.77
C PHE A 123 -1.73 -6.40 -11.09
N ASP A 124 -0.53 -5.94 -11.48
CA ASP A 124 0.61 -6.81 -11.76
C ASP A 124 1.48 -7.11 -10.53
N ALA A 125 1.22 -6.45 -9.41
CA ALA A 125 1.89 -6.76 -8.16
C ALA A 125 1.44 -8.13 -7.62
N LYS A 126 2.40 -9.06 -7.54
CA LYS A 126 2.19 -10.47 -7.15
C LYS A 126 2.10 -10.64 -5.64
N ARG A 127 2.88 -9.90 -4.88
CA ARG A 127 2.93 -10.00 -3.41
C ARG A 127 3.11 -8.64 -2.76
N ARG A 128 2.62 -8.51 -1.53
CA ARG A 128 2.85 -7.38 -0.62
C ARG A 128 3.23 -7.93 0.72
N THR A 129 4.16 -7.26 1.41
CA THR A 129 4.56 -7.61 2.76
C THR A 129 4.30 -6.42 3.69
N TYR A 130 3.70 -6.72 4.82
CA TYR A 130 3.48 -5.76 5.90
C TYR A 130 4.21 -6.17 7.16
N HIS A 131 4.72 -5.17 7.88
CA HIS A 131 5.23 -5.31 9.24
C HIS A 131 4.34 -4.55 10.21
N TYR A 132 4.01 -5.17 11.35
CA TYR A 132 3.36 -4.53 12.47
C TYR A 132 4.26 -4.60 13.70
N PHE A 133 4.57 -3.45 14.33
CA PHE A 133 5.49 -3.39 15.44
C PHE A 133 4.77 -3.21 16.78
N VAL A 134 5.23 -3.92 17.82
CA VAL A 134 4.73 -3.78 19.19
C VAL A 134 5.88 -3.70 20.17
N TYR A 135 5.66 -3.01 21.30
CA TYR A 135 6.62 -2.91 22.40
C TYR A 135 5.90 -2.80 23.75
N ARG A 136 6.60 -3.03 24.86
CA ARG A 136 6.01 -3.02 26.21
C ARG A 136 6.44 -1.82 27.06
N HIS A 137 7.74 -1.63 27.24
CA HIS A 137 8.27 -0.58 28.10
C HIS A 137 8.17 0.78 27.43
N LYS A 138 7.72 1.81 28.19
CA LYS A 138 7.54 3.15 27.66
C LYS A 138 8.78 3.65 26.92
N ASN A 139 8.63 3.97 25.63
CA ASN A 139 9.69 4.50 24.78
C ASN A 139 9.13 5.65 23.93
N PRO A 140 9.60 6.91 24.14
CA PRO A 140 9.10 8.06 23.38
C PRO A 140 9.43 8.02 21.89
N TYR A 141 10.47 7.29 21.49
CA TYR A 141 10.88 7.18 20.07
C TYR A 141 10.02 6.19 19.27
N LEU A 142 9.33 5.27 19.93
CA LEU A 142 8.48 4.26 19.28
C LEU A 142 7.00 4.67 19.20
N ARG A 143 6.58 5.73 19.87
CA ARG A 143 5.15 6.10 20.05
C ARG A 143 4.37 6.27 18.74
N HIS A 144 5.04 6.66 17.65
CA HIS A 144 4.44 6.87 16.33
C HIS A 144 4.60 5.69 15.38
N TYR A 145 5.46 4.71 15.74
CA TYR A 145 5.90 3.64 14.83
C TYR A 145 5.70 2.24 15.37
N ALA A 146 5.18 2.10 16.59
CA ALA A 146 4.88 0.81 17.21
C ALA A 146 3.72 0.95 18.21
N ALA A 147 2.94 -0.10 18.37
CA ALA A 147 1.86 -0.16 19.35
C ALA A 147 2.40 -0.60 20.72
N ARG A 148 2.10 0.18 21.76
CA ARG A 148 2.49 -0.19 23.12
C ARG A 148 1.49 -1.19 23.70
N LEU A 149 2.02 -2.34 24.16
CA LEU A 149 1.23 -3.34 24.88
C LEU A 149 1.38 -3.15 26.41
N THR A 150 0.27 -3.29 27.14
CA THR A 150 0.25 -3.21 28.61
C THR A 150 0.38 -4.59 29.29
N PHE A 151 0.55 -5.65 28.53
CA PHE A 151 0.65 -7.04 28.97
C PHE A 151 1.82 -7.72 28.24
N ALA A 152 2.24 -8.89 28.74
CA ALA A 152 3.24 -9.75 28.09
C ALA A 152 2.52 -10.79 27.23
N PRO A 153 2.56 -10.70 25.89
CA PRO A 153 1.96 -11.71 25.04
C PRO A 153 2.79 -13.01 25.04
N ASP A 154 2.11 -14.14 24.88
CA ASP A 154 2.73 -15.40 24.49
C ASP A 154 2.96 -15.42 22.97
N TYR A 155 4.16 -15.02 22.53
CA TYR A 155 4.50 -14.96 21.11
C TYR A 155 4.62 -16.34 20.46
N GLU A 156 4.94 -17.39 21.24
CA GLU A 156 4.96 -18.75 20.72
C GLU A 156 3.56 -19.23 20.38
N LEU A 157 2.61 -19.01 21.28
CA LEU A 157 1.19 -19.30 21.03
C LEU A 157 0.63 -18.48 19.87
N MET A 158 0.97 -17.17 19.79
CA MET A 158 0.60 -16.32 18.67
C MET A 158 1.17 -16.81 17.33
N ASN A 159 2.40 -17.34 17.31
CA ASN A 159 3.00 -17.93 16.13
C ASN A 159 2.31 -19.23 15.71
N ARG A 160 1.83 -20.02 16.66
CA ARG A 160 1.02 -21.20 16.36
C ARG A 160 -0.31 -20.80 15.72
N ALA A 161 -0.98 -19.77 16.25
CA ALA A 161 -2.21 -19.23 15.65
C ALA A 161 -1.95 -18.62 14.25
N ALA A 162 -0.84 -17.88 14.08
CA ALA A 162 -0.50 -17.27 12.80
C ALA A 162 -0.26 -18.29 11.68
N LYS A 163 0.20 -19.51 11.99
CA LYS A 163 0.34 -20.59 10.99
C LYS A 163 -1.00 -20.98 10.36
N LEU A 164 -2.11 -20.90 11.10
CA LEU A 164 -3.44 -21.22 10.58
C LEU A 164 -3.87 -20.26 9.45
N LEU A 165 -3.28 -19.05 9.37
CA LEU A 165 -3.53 -18.11 8.28
C LEU A 165 -2.94 -18.58 6.94
N LEU A 166 -2.00 -19.51 6.93
CA LEU A 166 -1.41 -20.07 5.72
C LEU A 166 -2.27 -21.21 5.15
N GLU A 167 -3.20 -21.74 5.96
CA GLU A 167 -4.05 -22.88 5.64
C GLU A 167 -5.45 -22.45 5.16
N THR A 168 -5.74 -21.13 5.15
CA THR A 168 -7.02 -20.57 4.68
C THR A 168 -6.80 -19.60 3.54
N ASP A 169 -7.80 -19.46 2.69
CA ASP A 169 -7.86 -18.47 1.61
C ASP A 169 -8.99 -17.44 1.80
N ASP A 170 -10.01 -17.73 2.62
CA ASP A 170 -11.09 -16.79 2.93
C ASP A 170 -10.80 -15.97 4.19
N PHE A 171 -10.66 -14.65 4.01
CA PHE A 171 -10.34 -13.69 5.06
C PHE A 171 -11.53 -12.77 5.40
N THR A 172 -12.76 -13.21 5.17
CA THR A 172 -13.97 -12.42 5.46
C THR A 172 -14.03 -11.96 6.92
N SER A 173 -13.63 -12.80 7.89
CA SER A 173 -13.58 -12.44 9.31
C SER A 173 -12.61 -11.31 9.63
N PHE A 174 -11.64 -11.02 8.76
CA PHE A 174 -10.66 -9.96 8.94
C PHE A 174 -10.87 -8.76 8.01
N SER A 175 -11.91 -8.78 7.18
CA SER A 175 -12.25 -7.70 6.25
C SER A 175 -13.17 -6.65 6.88
N LYS A 176 -12.99 -5.37 6.50
CA LYS A 176 -13.98 -4.35 6.84
C LYS A 176 -15.32 -4.70 6.18
N VAL A 177 -16.42 -4.64 6.95
CA VAL A 177 -17.78 -4.81 6.44
C VAL A 177 -18.10 -3.72 5.39
N ASN A 178 -18.88 -4.06 4.37
CA ASN A 178 -19.27 -3.15 3.27
C ASN A 178 -18.05 -2.60 2.50
N ASN A 179 -17.22 -3.47 1.99
CA ASN A 179 -16.14 -3.11 1.09
C ASN A 179 -16.56 -3.36 -0.38
N ASP A 180 -16.04 -2.54 -1.32
CA ASP A 180 -16.30 -2.63 -2.77
C ASP A 180 -15.54 -3.79 -3.44
N GLN A 181 -15.14 -4.82 -2.69
CA GLN A 181 -14.32 -5.92 -3.22
C GLN A 181 -15.20 -7.07 -3.68
N LYS A 182 -14.89 -7.61 -4.87
CA LYS A 182 -15.63 -8.73 -5.48
C LYS A 182 -15.44 -10.05 -4.73
N THR A 183 -14.35 -10.22 -3.97
CA THR A 183 -14.02 -11.44 -3.25
C THR A 183 -13.14 -11.13 -2.03
N ASN A 184 -13.28 -11.93 -0.97
CA ASN A 184 -12.46 -11.89 0.23
C ASN A 184 -11.34 -12.96 0.23
N ILE A 185 -11.12 -13.59 -0.93
CA ILE A 185 -10.06 -14.59 -1.10
C ILE A 185 -8.70 -13.90 -1.20
N CYS A 186 -7.75 -14.34 -0.37
CA CYS A 186 -6.36 -13.94 -0.35
C CYS A 186 -5.48 -15.17 -0.10
N GLN A 187 -4.26 -15.17 -0.62
CA GLN A 187 -3.28 -16.21 -0.35
C GLN A 187 -2.16 -15.65 0.52
N VAL A 188 -2.17 -16.00 1.80
CA VAL A 188 -1.09 -15.66 2.74
C VAL A 188 0.02 -16.70 2.59
N THR A 189 1.25 -16.24 2.38
CA THR A 189 2.42 -17.11 2.20
C THR A 189 3.40 -17.03 3.38
N GLN A 190 3.25 -16.02 4.23
CA GLN A 190 4.05 -15.83 5.44
C GLN A 190 3.23 -15.09 6.49
N ALA A 191 3.29 -15.55 7.74
CA ALA A 191 2.69 -14.88 8.89
C ALA A 191 3.45 -15.31 10.15
N ARG A 192 4.25 -14.39 10.75
CA ARG A 192 5.04 -14.73 11.95
C ARG A 192 5.41 -13.52 12.79
N TRP A 193 5.53 -13.74 14.09
CA TRP A 193 6.14 -12.83 15.05
C TRP A 193 7.62 -13.13 15.23
N THR A 194 8.44 -12.09 15.20
CA THR A 194 9.89 -12.16 15.46
C THR A 194 10.30 -11.07 16.44
N GLN A 195 11.17 -11.39 17.35
CA GLN A 195 11.78 -10.38 18.23
C GLN A 195 12.77 -9.53 17.44
N VAL A 196 12.63 -8.22 17.53
CA VAL A 196 13.55 -7.25 16.90
C VAL A 196 14.67 -6.89 17.86
N LYS A 197 14.29 -6.53 19.11
CA LYS A 197 15.21 -6.17 20.18
C LYS A 197 14.46 -6.15 21.50
N ASP A 198 15.02 -6.70 22.57
CA ASP A 198 14.47 -6.70 23.93
C ASP A 198 12.96 -7.00 23.99
N ASP A 199 12.13 -6.01 24.30
CA ASP A 199 10.67 -6.08 24.34
C ASP A 199 9.98 -5.58 23.06
N HIS A 200 10.74 -5.35 21.99
CA HIS A 200 10.25 -4.87 20.69
C HIS A 200 10.09 -6.05 19.72
N TRP A 201 8.88 -6.28 19.26
CA TRP A 201 8.51 -7.39 18.37
C TRP A 201 7.87 -6.89 17.08
N ARG A 202 8.02 -7.70 16.05
CA ARG A 202 7.47 -7.47 14.72
C ARG A 202 6.63 -8.65 14.27
N PHE A 203 5.41 -8.38 13.86
CA PHE A 203 4.62 -9.30 13.04
C PHE A 203 4.88 -9.02 11.57
N GLU A 204 5.25 -10.04 10.82
CA GLU A 204 5.46 -9.98 9.38
C GLU A 204 4.40 -10.83 8.69
N ILE A 205 3.73 -10.26 7.68
CA ILE A 205 2.75 -10.97 6.88
C ILE A 205 2.90 -10.64 5.41
N THR A 206 2.95 -11.70 4.57
CA THR A 206 3.05 -11.59 3.11
C THR A 206 1.87 -12.31 2.46
N ALA A 207 1.22 -11.65 1.50
CA ALA A 207 0.13 -12.22 0.71
C ALA A 207 0.13 -11.67 -0.73
N ASN A 208 -0.60 -12.37 -1.63
CA ASN A 208 -0.86 -11.88 -2.98
C ASN A 208 -1.66 -10.58 -2.99
N ARG A 209 -2.58 -10.41 -2.05
CA ARG A 209 -3.36 -9.18 -1.82
C ARG A 209 -3.81 -9.11 -0.36
N PHE A 210 -4.25 -7.92 0.06
CA PHE A 210 -4.87 -7.70 1.35
C PHE A 210 -6.21 -6.99 1.19
N LEU A 211 -7.15 -7.33 2.05
CA LEU A 211 -8.44 -6.66 2.18
C LEU A 211 -8.28 -5.40 3.05
N ARG A 212 -9.23 -4.48 2.94
CA ARG A 212 -9.24 -3.30 3.80
C ARG A 212 -9.26 -3.68 5.27
N ASN A 213 -8.32 -3.14 6.05
CA ASN A 213 -8.17 -3.37 7.49
C ASN A 213 -7.70 -4.80 7.89
N MET A 214 -7.45 -5.69 6.92
CA MET A 214 -7.17 -7.13 7.15
C MET A 214 -6.01 -7.35 8.12
N VAL A 215 -4.84 -6.77 7.87
CA VAL A 215 -3.65 -6.99 8.72
C VAL A 215 -3.90 -6.51 10.15
N ARG A 216 -4.56 -5.37 10.33
CA ARG A 216 -4.89 -4.81 11.64
C ARG A 216 -5.87 -5.68 12.43
N ALA A 217 -6.86 -6.27 11.76
CA ALA A 217 -7.79 -7.21 12.38
C ALA A 217 -7.11 -8.53 12.75
N ILE A 218 -6.25 -9.07 11.88
CA ILE A 218 -5.44 -10.27 12.17
C ILE A 218 -4.57 -10.04 13.41
N VAL A 219 -3.81 -8.96 13.44
CA VAL A 219 -2.92 -8.64 14.59
C VAL A 219 -3.73 -8.50 15.87
N GLY A 220 -4.86 -7.78 15.85
CA GLY A 220 -5.70 -7.63 17.02
C GLY A 220 -6.22 -8.96 17.55
N THR A 221 -6.64 -9.86 16.66
CA THR A 221 -7.12 -11.20 17.04
C THR A 221 -5.97 -12.08 17.56
N LEU A 222 -4.78 -12.02 16.96
CA LEU A 222 -3.59 -12.70 17.47
C LEU A 222 -3.17 -12.20 18.86
N LEU A 223 -3.34 -10.90 19.15
CA LEU A 223 -3.07 -10.36 20.48
C LEU A 223 -4.04 -10.90 21.54
N GLU A 224 -5.31 -11.18 21.21
CA GLU A 224 -6.24 -11.86 22.13
C GLU A 224 -5.78 -13.31 22.43
N VAL A 225 -5.22 -14.00 21.43
CA VAL A 225 -4.58 -15.31 21.65
C VAL A 225 -3.36 -15.17 22.57
N GLY A 226 -2.47 -14.21 22.29
CA GLY A 226 -1.24 -14.00 23.06
C GLY A 226 -1.47 -13.57 24.51
N ARG A 227 -2.64 -12.97 24.81
CA ARG A 227 -3.00 -12.60 26.19
C ARG A 227 -3.84 -13.67 26.91
N GLY A 228 -4.03 -14.84 26.28
CA GLY A 228 -4.77 -15.98 26.83
C GLY A 228 -6.29 -15.79 26.92
N ARG A 229 -6.85 -14.85 26.11
CA ARG A 229 -8.30 -14.61 26.05
C ARG A 229 -8.99 -15.35 24.91
N MET A 230 -8.20 -15.97 24.02
CA MET A 230 -8.66 -16.77 22.91
C MET A 230 -7.75 -18.00 22.75
N THR A 231 -8.32 -19.17 22.66
CA THR A 231 -7.61 -20.42 22.39
C THR A 231 -7.29 -20.55 20.90
N LEU A 232 -6.46 -21.53 20.51
CA LEU A 232 -6.19 -21.83 19.09
C LEU A 232 -7.44 -22.33 18.38
N GLU A 233 -8.27 -23.11 19.05
CA GLU A 233 -9.55 -23.62 18.55
C GLU A 233 -10.54 -22.48 18.29
N GLU A 234 -10.64 -21.52 19.20
CA GLU A 234 -11.47 -20.31 19.00
C GLU A 234 -10.92 -19.44 17.87
N PHE A 235 -9.59 -19.27 17.74
CA PHE A 235 -9.01 -18.55 16.60
C PHE A 235 -9.34 -19.25 15.27
N LYS A 236 -9.29 -20.57 15.22
CA LYS A 236 -9.70 -21.36 14.05
C LYS A 236 -11.20 -21.20 13.76
N ALA A 237 -12.04 -21.16 14.79
CA ALA A 237 -13.47 -20.89 14.67
C ALA A 237 -13.74 -19.46 14.14
N VAL A 238 -12.95 -18.46 14.54
CA VAL A 238 -13.03 -17.09 13.97
C VAL A 238 -12.79 -17.11 12.47
N ILE A 239 -11.77 -17.82 11.98
CA ILE A 239 -11.51 -17.97 10.54
C ILE A 239 -12.71 -18.58 9.84
N ALA A 240 -13.21 -19.70 10.36
CA ALA A 240 -14.33 -20.46 9.75
C ALA A 240 -15.67 -19.71 9.79
N ALA A 241 -15.86 -18.80 10.74
CA ALA A 241 -17.11 -18.05 10.90
C ALA A 241 -17.41 -17.06 9.76
N GLN A 242 -16.42 -16.66 8.97
CA GLN A 242 -16.56 -15.68 7.89
C GLN A 242 -17.33 -14.41 8.32
N ASN A 243 -17.13 -14.01 9.57
CA ASN A 243 -17.84 -12.90 10.20
C ASN A 243 -16.85 -11.97 10.92
N ARG A 244 -16.81 -10.67 10.52
CA ARG A 244 -15.95 -9.67 11.13
C ARG A 244 -16.18 -9.48 12.64
N CYS A 245 -17.41 -9.65 13.10
CA CYS A 245 -17.75 -9.52 14.51
C CYS A 245 -17.17 -10.63 15.41
N SER A 246 -16.76 -11.76 14.83
CA SER A 246 -16.11 -12.86 15.55
C SER A 246 -14.63 -12.60 15.79
N ALA A 247 -13.98 -11.73 15.00
CA ALA A 247 -12.56 -11.39 15.15
C ALA A 247 -12.36 -10.28 16.19
N GLY A 248 -11.16 -10.22 16.75
CA GLY A 248 -10.76 -9.18 17.69
C GLY A 248 -10.80 -7.76 17.09
N GLU A 249 -10.70 -6.77 17.96
CA GLU A 249 -10.63 -5.36 17.55
C GLU A 249 -9.39 -5.09 16.68
N SER A 250 -9.55 -4.19 15.72
CA SER A 250 -8.44 -3.79 14.86
C SER A 250 -7.45 -2.92 15.61
N VAL A 251 -6.18 -3.28 15.57
CA VAL A 251 -5.10 -2.50 16.18
C VAL A 251 -4.87 -1.16 15.45
N PRO A 252 -4.24 -0.15 16.11
CA PRO A 252 -3.94 1.15 15.51
C PRO A 252 -3.10 1.06 14.22
N GLY A 253 -3.30 2.01 13.30
CA GLY A 253 -2.58 2.04 12.01
C GLY A 253 -1.13 2.49 12.12
N ASN A 254 -0.79 3.31 13.11
CA ASN A 254 0.54 3.91 13.29
C ASN A 254 1.70 2.94 13.59
N ALA A 255 1.42 1.65 13.74
CA ALA A 255 2.43 0.62 13.91
C ALA A 255 2.55 -0.31 12.69
N LEU A 256 1.76 -0.04 11.64
CA LEU A 256 1.70 -0.82 10.41
C LEU A 256 2.50 -0.17 9.29
N PHE A 257 3.33 -0.97 8.63
CA PHE A 257 4.17 -0.55 7.51
C PHE A 257 3.99 -1.48 6.32
N LEU A 258 3.72 -0.92 5.15
CA LEU A 258 3.92 -1.61 3.88
C LEU A 258 5.42 -1.58 3.57
N VAL A 259 6.06 -2.75 3.49
CA VAL A 259 7.53 -2.83 3.44
C VAL A 259 8.07 -3.40 2.15
N ASP A 260 7.28 -4.17 1.41
CA ASP A 260 7.70 -4.77 0.15
C ASP A 260 6.52 -4.98 -0.81
N ILE A 261 6.80 -4.82 -2.10
CA ILE A 261 5.88 -5.10 -3.22
C ILE A 261 6.67 -5.80 -4.33
N GLN A 262 6.25 -7.00 -4.71
CA GLN A 262 6.89 -7.83 -5.74
C GLN A 262 6.04 -7.86 -7.01
N TYR A 263 6.70 -7.72 -8.16
CA TYR A 263 6.11 -7.76 -9.51
C TYR A 263 6.51 -9.01 -10.29
#